data_2c2d39619d36cb4b5264a1a90868f968
#
_entry.id   2c2d39619d36cb4b5264a1a90868f968
#
_cell.length_a   1.000
_cell.length_b   1.000
_cell.length_c   1.000
_cell.angle_alpha   90.00
_cell.angle_beta   90.00
_cell.angle_gamma   90.00
#
_symmetry.space_group_name_H-M   'P 1'
#
loop_
_entity.id
_entity.type
_entity.pdbx_description
1 polymer ?
#
loop_
_entity_poly.entity_id
_entity_poly.type
_entity_poly.pdbx_seq_one_letter_code
_entity_poly.pdbx_strand_id
1 'polypeptide(L)'
;MEKVRAKEFYQEQLDYLSAKDVDGLIDNHYNEDAILIGFDFVVKGRDALKAHFRNYLHTLGHLEVKATNKFRETEDALFFEASVVSALGPAEVYDAMVLQGGKISYHFTGVK
;
A
#
# COMPACT_ATOMS: atom_id res chain seq x y z
N MET A 1 0.38 -10.99 -22.07
CA MET A 1 0.77 -10.45 -20.77
C MET A 1 -0.27 -10.84 -19.74
N GLU A 2 0.16 -11.43 -18.67
CA GLU A 2 -0.78 -11.86 -17.65
C GLU A 2 -1.37 -10.69 -16.89
N LYS A 3 -2.67 -10.78 -16.65
CA LYS A 3 -3.39 -9.80 -15.86
C LYS A 3 -3.04 -9.98 -14.39
N VAL A 4 -2.71 -8.89 -13.70
CA VAL A 4 -2.50 -8.94 -12.26
C VAL A 4 -3.82 -9.28 -11.56
N ARG A 5 -3.79 -10.24 -10.66
CA ARG A 5 -4.96 -10.58 -9.85
C ARG A 5 -4.99 -9.65 -8.64
N ALA A 6 -5.89 -8.69 -8.68
CA ALA A 6 -5.92 -7.61 -7.71
C ALA A 6 -6.06 -8.09 -6.26
N LYS A 7 -6.88 -9.13 -6.02
CA LYS A 7 -7.06 -9.66 -4.66
C LYS A 7 -5.81 -10.33 -4.13
N GLU A 8 -5.09 -11.07 -4.99
CA GLU A 8 -3.83 -11.71 -4.61
C GLU A 8 -2.75 -10.65 -4.36
N PHE A 9 -2.68 -9.64 -5.23
CA PHE A 9 -1.77 -8.51 -5.08
C PHE A 9 -2.01 -7.78 -3.75
N TYR A 10 -3.27 -7.51 -3.44
CA TYR A 10 -3.67 -6.88 -2.18
C TYR A 10 -3.25 -7.74 -0.99
N GLN A 11 -3.51 -9.05 -1.03
CA GLN A 11 -3.12 -9.96 0.05
C GLN A 11 -1.61 -9.97 0.27
N GLU A 12 -0.83 -9.95 -0.81
CA GLU A 12 0.63 -9.86 -0.71
C GLU A 12 1.06 -8.56 -0.04
N GLN A 13 0.40 -7.44 -0.37
CA GLN A 13 0.64 -6.15 0.31
C GLN A 13 0.45 -6.30 1.82
N LEU A 14 -0.65 -6.92 2.23
CA LEU A 14 -0.94 -7.12 3.66
C LEU A 14 0.11 -8.01 4.31
N ASP A 15 0.54 -9.05 3.63
CA ASP A 15 1.55 -9.98 4.14
C ASP A 15 2.89 -9.28 4.36
N TYR A 16 3.34 -8.46 3.40
CA TYR A 16 4.57 -7.67 3.56
C TYR A 16 4.47 -6.69 4.74
N LEU A 17 3.34 -5.99 4.86
CA LEU A 17 3.14 -5.03 5.94
C LEU A 17 3.11 -5.71 7.30
N SER A 18 2.44 -6.84 7.42
CA SER A 18 2.37 -7.63 8.64
C SER A 18 3.75 -8.15 9.06
N ALA A 19 4.55 -8.58 8.10
CA ALA A 19 5.92 -9.05 8.33
C ALA A 19 6.91 -7.91 8.52
N LYS A 20 6.51 -6.67 8.27
CA LYS A 20 7.36 -5.47 8.25
C LYS A 20 8.51 -5.61 7.24
N ASP A 21 8.26 -6.34 6.16
CA ASP A 21 9.22 -6.55 5.09
C ASP A 21 9.11 -5.43 4.05
N VAL A 22 9.66 -4.28 4.40
CA VAL A 22 9.59 -3.07 3.56
C VAL A 22 10.36 -3.27 2.26
N ASP A 23 11.54 -3.88 2.33
CA ASP A 23 12.33 -4.10 1.12
C ASP A 23 11.59 -5.02 0.13
N GLY A 24 11.01 -6.12 0.61
CA GLY A 24 10.21 -7.01 -0.23
C GLY A 24 9.01 -6.30 -0.84
N LEU A 25 8.29 -5.54 -0.03
CA LEU A 25 7.13 -4.77 -0.48
C LEU A 25 7.48 -3.83 -1.62
N ILE A 26 8.50 -2.99 -1.43
CA ILE A 26 8.84 -1.96 -2.40
C ILE A 26 9.46 -2.58 -3.66
N ASP A 27 10.39 -3.49 -3.50
CA ASP A 27 11.10 -4.08 -4.64
C ASP A 27 10.17 -4.92 -5.53
N ASN A 28 9.18 -5.59 -4.94
CA ASN A 28 8.31 -6.51 -5.68
C ASN A 28 7.01 -5.86 -6.15
N HIS A 29 6.50 -4.84 -5.45
CA HIS A 29 5.18 -4.25 -5.73
C HIS A 29 5.22 -2.85 -6.33
N TYR A 30 6.36 -2.14 -6.29
CA TYR A 30 6.46 -0.77 -6.76
C TYR A 30 7.45 -0.64 -7.90
N ASN A 31 7.08 0.12 -8.94
CA ASN A 31 8.02 0.49 -10.00
C ASN A 31 9.12 1.40 -9.45
N GLU A 32 10.26 1.46 -10.16
CA GLU A 32 11.41 2.26 -9.72
C GLU A 32 11.08 3.73 -9.50
N ASP A 33 10.19 4.27 -10.32
CA ASP A 33 9.78 5.67 -10.29
C ASP A 33 8.38 5.86 -9.69
N ALA A 34 7.88 4.88 -8.93
CA ALA A 34 6.57 4.95 -8.31
C ALA A 34 6.44 6.16 -7.40
N ILE A 35 5.23 6.70 -7.33
CA ILE A 35 4.92 7.88 -6.52
C ILE A 35 3.80 7.52 -5.54
N LEU A 36 4.05 7.76 -4.25
CA LEU A 36 3.05 7.65 -3.20
C LEU A 36 2.56 9.05 -2.87
N ILE A 37 1.24 9.24 -2.89
CA ILE A 37 0.61 10.56 -2.73
C ILE A 37 -0.40 10.51 -1.60
N GLY A 38 -0.18 11.31 -0.58
CA GLY A 38 -1.16 11.61 0.46
C GLY A 38 -1.50 13.09 0.40
N PHE A 39 -2.43 13.54 1.25
CA PHE A 39 -2.76 14.97 1.28
C PHE A 39 -1.61 15.82 1.82
N ASP A 40 -0.78 15.25 2.69
CA ASP A 40 0.29 15.97 3.38
C ASP A 40 1.69 15.62 2.86
N PHE A 41 1.80 14.73 1.89
CA PHE A 41 3.12 14.27 1.42
C PHE A 41 3.07 13.73 0.00
N VAL A 42 4.24 13.79 -0.65
CA VAL A 42 4.50 13.10 -1.92
C VAL A 42 5.87 12.44 -1.80
N VAL A 43 5.93 11.13 -2.08
CA VAL A 43 7.16 10.35 -1.95
C VAL A 43 7.41 9.66 -3.29
N LYS A 44 8.57 9.91 -3.90
CA LYS A 44 8.89 9.37 -5.22
C LYS A 44 10.15 8.52 -5.18
N GLY A 45 10.08 7.35 -5.82
CA GLY A 45 11.20 6.45 -6.00
C GLY A 45 11.35 5.44 -4.85
N ARG A 46 11.99 4.30 -5.16
CA ARG A 46 12.07 3.18 -4.22
C ARG A 46 12.79 3.51 -2.92
N ASP A 47 13.90 4.22 -2.99
CA ASP A 47 14.67 4.53 -1.76
C ASP A 47 13.85 5.40 -0.81
N ALA A 48 13.20 6.43 -1.34
CA ALA A 48 12.34 7.31 -0.54
C ALA A 48 11.10 6.56 -0.03
N LEU A 49 10.53 5.67 -0.84
CA LEU A 49 9.40 4.84 -0.43
C LEU A 49 9.78 3.90 0.71
N LYS A 50 10.95 3.27 0.64
CA LYS A 50 11.42 2.40 1.72
C LYS A 50 11.60 3.17 3.04
N ALA A 51 12.21 4.34 2.97
CA ALA A 51 12.37 5.18 4.15
C ALA A 51 11.03 5.61 4.74
N HIS A 52 10.09 5.99 3.88
CA HIS A 52 8.74 6.38 4.29
C HIS A 52 8.00 5.24 4.99
N PHE A 53 7.99 4.05 4.40
CA PHE A 53 7.29 2.90 4.98
C PHE A 53 7.94 2.40 6.27
N ARG A 54 9.27 2.41 6.36
CA ARG A 54 9.96 2.07 7.61
C ARG A 54 9.55 3.00 8.74
N ASN A 55 9.55 4.29 8.46
CA ASN A 55 9.15 5.31 9.44
C ASN A 55 7.67 5.15 9.81
N TYR A 56 6.82 4.92 8.83
CA TYR A 56 5.39 4.72 9.02
C TYR A 56 5.11 3.53 9.94
N LEU A 57 5.70 2.36 9.63
CA LEU A 57 5.51 1.16 10.43
C LEU A 57 6.12 1.29 11.83
N HIS A 58 7.23 2.02 11.96
CA HIS A 58 7.82 2.29 13.27
C HIS A 58 6.87 3.13 14.13
N THR A 59 6.27 4.17 13.54
CA THR A 59 5.31 5.04 14.24
C THR A 59 4.07 4.26 14.65
N LEU A 60 3.55 3.38 13.80
CA LEU A 60 2.37 2.59 14.09
C LEU A 60 2.63 1.45 15.08
N GLY A 61 3.90 1.04 15.25
CA GLY A 61 4.29 -0.09 16.07
C GLY A 61 3.87 -1.43 15.48
N HIS A 62 2.60 -1.60 15.18
CA HIS A 62 2.05 -2.73 14.44
C HIS A 62 0.91 -2.23 13.56
N LEU A 63 0.54 -3.01 12.57
CA LEU A 63 -0.59 -2.69 11.71
C LEU A 63 -1.35 -3.98 11.41
N GLU A 64 -2.62 -3.99 11.77
CA GLU A 64 -3.50 -5.12 11.53
C GLU A 64 -4.72 -4.65 10.76
N VAL A 65 -5.00 -5.29 9.62
CA VAL A 65 -6.20 -5.02 8.84
C VAL A 65 -7.32 -5.90 9.39
N LYS A 66 -8.33 -5.27 9.98
CA LYS A 66 -9.47 -5.96 10.58
C LYS A 66 -10.52 -6.34 9.55
N ALA A 67 -10.73 -5.48 8.57
CA ALA A 67 -11.72 -5.71 7.53
C ALA A 67 -11.39 -4.86 6.31
N THR A 68 -11.68 -5.39 5.13
CA THR A 68 -11.70 -4.63 3.89
C THR A 68 -13.16 -4.32 3.60
N ASN A 69 -13.56 -3.07 3.78
CA ASN A 69 -14.96 -2.67 3.73
C ASN A 69 -15.45 -2.44 2.31
N LYS A 70 -14.57 -1.98 1.43
CA LYS A 70 -14.87 -1.74 0.01
C LYS A 70 -13.66 -2.14 -0.81
N PHE A 71 -13.92 -2.71 -1.98
CA PHE A 71 -12.85 -3.11 -2.90
C PHE A 71 -13.35 -3.03 -4.33
N ARG A 72 -12.63 -2.31 -5.17
CA ARG A 72 -12.91 -2.20 -6.60
C ARG A 72 -11.63 -2.40 -7.37
N GLU A 73 -11.70 -3.16 -8.44
CA GLU A 73 -10.58 -3.33 -9.35
C GLU A 73 -10.95 -3.01 -10.77
N THR A 74 -9.96 -2.57 -11.52
CA THR A 74 -10.03 -2.49 -12.98
C THR A 74 -8.87 -3.33 -13.52
N GLU A 75 -8.65 -3.28 -14.83
CA GLU A 75 -7.56 -4.03 -15.46
C GLU A 75 -6.17 -3.62 -14.92
N ASP A 76 -6.00 -2.34 -14.57
CA ASP A 76 -4.72 -1.77 -14.17
C ASP A 76 -4.78 -0.95 -12.88
N ALA A 77 -5.85 -1.08 -12.10
CA ALA A 77 -5.98 -0.31 -10.85
C ALA A 77 -6.77 -1.08 -9.80
N LEU A 78 -6.51 -0.76 -8.54
CA LEU A 78 -7.35 -1.22 -7.43
C LEU A 78 -7.59 -0.06 -6.47
N PHE A 79 -8.77 -0.08 -5.85
CA PHE A 79 -9.20 0.94 -4.91
C PHE A 79 -9.94 0.24 -3.77
N PHE A 80 -9.55 0.54 -2.54
CA PHE A 80 -10.17 -0.11 -1.38
C PHE A 80 -10.22 0.80 -0.18
N GLU A 81 -11.14 0.47 0.73
CA GLU A 81 -11.23 1.05 2.07
C GLU A 81 -11.13 -0.07 3.08
N ALA A 82 -10.38 0.15 4.13
CA ALA A 82 -10.14 -0.87 5.14
C ALA A 82 -10.20 -0.28 6.55
N SER A 83 -10.63 -1.12 7.50
CA SER A 83 -10.55 -0.82 8.92
C SER A 83 -9.28 -1.44 9.46
N VAL A 84 -8.44 -0.65 10.10
CA VAL A 84 -7.13 -1.08 10.60
C VAL A 84 -6.98 -0.75 12.08
N VAL A 85 -6.07 -1.47 12.75
CA VAL A 85 -5.69 -1.19 14.14
C VAL A 85 -4.17 -1.14 14.22
N SER A 86 -3.66 -0.15 14.94
CA SER A 86 -2.23 -0.01 15.22
C SER A 86 -2.05 0.37 16.69
N ALA A 87 -0.81 0.62 17.10
CA ALA A 87 -0.53 1.14 18.44
C ALA A 87 -1.21 2.49 18.71
N LEU A 88 -1.55 3.24 17.67
CA LEU A 88 -2.26 4.51 17.76
C LEU A 88 -3.79 4.35 17.87
N GLY A 89 -4.30 3.12 17.77
CA GLY A 89 -5.71 2.81 17.86
C GLY A 89 -6.34 2.46 16.52
N PRO A 90 -7.67 2.34 16.47
CA PRO A 90 -8.37 2.01 15.23
C PRO A 90 -8.44 3.20 14.28
N ALA A 91 -8.42 2.91 13.00
CA ALA A 91 -8.57 3.92 11.96
C ALA A 91 -9.22 3.30 10.72
N GLU A 92 -9.82 4.13 9.90
CA GLU A 92 -10.28 3.72 8.58
C GLU A 92 -9.42 4.40 7.54
N VAL A 93 -8.95 3.62 6.56
CA VAL A 93 -8.03 4.09 5.54
C VAL A 93 -8.60 3.81 4.16
N TYR A 94 -8.12 4.57 3.17
CA TYR A 94 -8.40 4.31 1.78
C TYR A 94 -7.10 4.34 0.99
N ASP A 95 -7.06 3.52 -0.06
CA ASP A 95 -5.90 3.39 -0.93
C ASP A 95 -6.37 3.16 -2.36
N ALA A 96 -5.74 3.84 -3.30
CA ALA A 96 -5.93 3.61 -4.72
C ALA A 96 -4.56 3.42 -5.36
N MET A 97 -4.42 2.37 -6.16
CA MET A 97 -3.16 2.01 -6.79
C MET A 97 -3.35 1.87 -8.28
N VAL A 98 -2.49 2.51 -9.06
CA VAL A 98 -2.44 2.36 -10.51
C VAL A 98 -1.21 1.53 -10.85
N LEU A 99 -1.42 0.45 -11.61
CA LEU A 99 -0.38 -0.51 -11.93
C LEU A 99 0.10 -0.32 -13.37
N GLN A 100 1.39 -0.53 -13.58
CA GLN A 100 2.00 -0.55 -14.89
C GLN A 100 3.03 -1.70 -14.90
N GLY A 101 2.83 -2.64 -15.83
CA GLY A 101 3.69 -3.81 -15.87
C GLY A 101 3.59 -4.69 -14.64
N GLY A 102 2.44 -4.69 -13.97
CA GLY A 102 2.19 -5.51 -12.78
C GLY A 102 2.70 -4.93 -11.47
N LYS A 103 3.23 -3.71 -11.49
CA LYS A 103 3.73 -3.02 -10.29
C LYS A 103 3.11 -1.64 -10.18
N ILE A 104 3.09 -1.10 -8.96
CA ILE A 104 2.48 0.19 -8.68
C ILE A 104 3.30 1.32 -9.29
N SER A 105 2.64 2.18 -10.08
CA SER A 105 3.20 3.43 -10.58
C SER A 105 2.73 4.61 -9.73
N TYR A 106 1.47 4.60 -9.31
CA TYR A 106 0.89 5.62 -8.44
C TYR A 106 0.12 4.96 -7.33
N HIS A 107 0.31 5.43 -6.12
CA HIS A 107 -0.41 4.95 -4.94
C HIS A 107 -0.95 6.17 -4.19
N PHE A 108 -2.26 6.31 -4.16
CA PHE A 108 -2.95 7.37 -3.40
C PHE A 108 -3.42 6.76 -2.10
N THR A 109 -3.15 7.43 -0.98
CA THR A 109 -3.46 6.89 0.35
C THR A 109 -3.94 7.98 1.30
N GLY A 110 -4.76 7.60 2.25
CA GLY A 110 -5.23 8.52 3.27
C GLY A 110 -6.00 7.83 4.38
N VAL A 111 -6.29 8.60 5.42
CA VAL A 111 -7.11 8.20 6.55
C VAL A 111 -8.42 8.96 6.47
N LYS A 112 -9.52 8.24 6.67
CA LYS A 112 -10.86 8.83 6.65
C LYS A 112 -11.15 9.59 7.95
#